data_c8c47840a9c9533f61472a077af4744f
#
_entry.id   c8c47840a9c9533f61472a077af4744f
#
_cell.length_a   1.000
_cell.length_b   1.000
_cell.length_c   1.000
_cell.angle_alpha   90.00
_cell.angle_beta   90.00
_cell.angle_gamma   90.00
#
_symmetry.space_group_name_H-M   'P 1'
#
loop_
_entity.id
_entity.type
_entity.pdbx_description
1 polymer ?
#
loop_
_entity_poly.entity_id
_entity_poly.type
_entity_poly.pdbx_seq_one_letter_code
_entity_poly.pdbx_strand_id
1 'polypeptide(L)'
;MKRILPFFLLLAVACTSQPAVFSITDYGAQPGTVCTEAIQKALDECAQAGGGQVLIPGGTYLSATLYLRDNVDLHLVEGALLQGVEDPDAYEPYIPEHDLTRFDSGNGTANSNCVNDRQWMKAFLIGAGVKNASITGEGTIDGVHVFDERGEENMRGPHTIIVAEAQDFHMSGVHITRAANYAFLGYALENPVFEDLFITEGWDGIHIRGCNNGVIRRCKFQTGDDSIAGGYWNHMLITNCDINSSCNGIRMIMPSEDLTIASSIFHGPGVYPHRTSGEARRNNMLFGVELEPGAWGKAEGTARGIYLVDLSMHGLSSPVATSVREGSVAEDLTMKDIVATGLTGSLSPLVCWNDLGFQKVTIENCIVSR
;
A
#
# COMPACT_ATOMS: atom_id res chain seq x y z
N MET A 1 54.80 42.35 -16.97
CA MET A 1 53.82 42.56 -15.87
C MET A 1 52.53 41.79 -16.21
N LYS A 2 52.33 40.63 -15.59
CA LYS A 2 51.11 39.83 -15.78
C LYS A 2 50.12 40.25 -14.68
N ARG A 3 48.98 40.76 -15.09
CA ARG A 3 47.89 41.09 -14.15
C ARG A 3 47.14 39.82 -13.79
N ILE A 4 47.13 39.47 -12.49
CA ILE A 4 46.31 38.40 -11.92
C ILE A 4 44.96 39.04 -11.55
N LEU A 5 43.90 38.55 -12.19
CA LEU A 5 42.50 38.88 -11.84
C LEU A 5 42.08 38.00 -10.66
N PRO A 6 41.54 38.53 -9.56
CA PRO A 6 41.03 37.69 -8.49
C PRO A 6 39.66 37.11 -8.92
N PHE A 7 39.56 35.77 -8.85
CA PHE A 7 38.31 35.03 -9.03
C PHE A 7 37.53 35.08 -7.70
N PHE A 8 36.50 35.86 -7.63
CA PHE A 8 35.57 35.87 -6.51
C PHE A 8 34.62 34.66 -6.64
N LEU A 9 34.83 33.65 -5.81
CA LEU A 9 33.89 32.53 -5.64
C LEU A 9 32.71 33.01 -4.81
N LEU A 10 31.55 33.29 -5.42
CA LEU A 10 30.29 33.50 -4.69
C LEU A 10 29.84 32.15 -4.13
N LEU A 11 30.04 31.93 -2.83
CA LEU A 11 29.33 30.89 -2.10
C LEU A 11 27.86 31.31 -1.98
N ALA A 12 26.98 30.69 -2.76
CA ALA A 12 25.57 30.71 -2.53
C ALA A 12 25.28 29.86 -1.26
N VAL A 13 25.07 30.52 -0.14
CA VAL A 13 24.52 29.86 1.06
C VAL A 13 23.05 29.57 0.73
N ALA A 14 22.75 28.30 0.41
CA ALA A 14 21.37 27.84 0.37
C ALA A 14 20.81 27.94 1.78
N CYS A 15 20.04 28.97 2.03
CA CYS A 15 19.25 29.10 3.27
C CYS A 15 18.13 28.05 3.16
N THR A 16 18.29 26.90 3.79
CA THR A 16 17.19 25.95 3.95
C THR A 16 16.22 26.56 4.95
N SER A 17 15.23 27.29 4.44
CA SER A 17 14.09 27.69 5.25
C SER A 17 13.39 26.41 5.73
N GLN A 18 13.06 26.34 7.01
CA GLN A 18 12.18 25.27 7.49
C GLN A 18 10.85 25.32 6.71
N PRO A 19 10.25 24.17 6.38
CA PRO A 19 8.97 24.15 5.70
C PRO A 19 7.93 24.93 6.52
N ALA A 20 7.05 25.65 5.86
CA ALA A 20 5.96 26.34 6.51
C ALA A 20 5.03 25.31 7.17
N VAL A 21 4.59 25.59 8.40
CA VAL A 21 3.72 24.69 9.17
C VAL A 21 2.34 25.33 9.31
N PHE A 22 1.31 24.56 8.97
CA PHE A 22 -0.10 24.93 9.02
C PHE A 22 -0.81 23.99 10.00
N SER A 23 -1.04 24.45 11.25
CA SER A 23 -1.76 23.61 12.22
C SER A 23 -3.26 23.64 11.94
N ILE A 24 -3.90 22.46 11.90
CA ILE A 24 -5.35 22.37 11.67
C ILE A 24 -6.16 23.14 12.73
N THR A 25 -5.61 23.33 13.94
CA THR A 25 -6.24 24.10 15.00
C THR A 25 -6.35 25.59 14.67
N ASP A 26 -5.44 26.13 13.87
CA ASP A 26 -5.49 27.54 13.41
C ASP A 26 -6.65 27.77 12.43
N TYR A 27 -7.18 26.69 11.88
CA TYR A 27 -8.35 26.67 10.98
C TYR A 27 -9.65 26.27 11.68
N GLY A 28 -9.61 26.08 13.00
CA GLY A 28 -10.78 25.82 13.81
C GLY A 28 -11.04 24.34 14.12
N ALA A 29 -10.12 23.43 13.76
CA ALA A 29 -10.24 22.03 14.16
C ALA A 29 -10.18 21.90 15.69
N GLN A 30 -11.11 21.09 16.25
CA GLN A 30 -11.18 20.82 17.68
C GLN A 30 -11.22 19.30 17.92
N PRO A 31 -10.45 18.79 18.88
CA PRO A 31 -10.52 17.37 19.22
C PRO A 31 -11.94 16.91 19.59
N GLY A 32 -12.30 15.71 19.13
CA GLY A 32 -13.61 15.09 19.38
C GLY A 32 -14.73 15.61 18.47
N THR A 33 -14.42 16.43 17.47
CA THR A 33 -15.42 16.95 16.51
C THR A 33 -15.08 16.57 15.07
N VAL A 34 -16.05 16.71 14.17
CA VAL A 34 -15.83 16.57 12.73
C VAL A 34 -15.13 17.83 12.23
N CYS A 35 -13.93 17.66 11.67
CA CYS A 35 -13.01 18.74 11.31
C CYS A 35 -12.69 18.77 9.80
N THR A 36 -13.49 18.11 8.96
CA THR A 36 -13.22 17.95 7.51
C THR A 36 -12.88 19.29 6.84
N GLU A 37 -13.72 20.31 7.02
CA GLU A 37 -13.51 21.61 6.39
C GLU A 37 -12.24 22.31 6.89
N ALA A 38 -11.96 22.23 8.20
CA ALA A 38 -10.79 22.85 8.80
C ALA A 38 -9.49 22.20 8.31
N ILE A 39 -9.47 20.86 8.26
CA ILE A 39 -8.30 20.11 7.76
C ILE A 39 -8.10 20.37 6.27
N GLN A 40 -9.18 20.31 5.47
CA GLN A 40 -9.09 20.57 4.03
C GLN A 40 -8.60 21.98 3.74
N LYS A 41 -9.08 22.97 4.48
CA LYS A 41 -8.63 24.34 4.33
C LYS A 41 -7.14 24.49 4.64
N ALA A 42 -6.63 23.83 5.67
CA ALA A 42 -5.19 23.83 5.97
C ALA A 42 -4.37 23.22 4.83
N LEU A 43 -4.83 22.10 4.25
CA LEU A 43 -4.21 21.45 3.08
C LEU A 43 -4.18 22.39 1.86
N ASP A 44 -5.30 23.05 1.58
CA ASP A 44 -5.45 23.94 0.45
C ASP A 44 -4.57 25.19 0.58
N GLU A 45 -4.54 25.84 1.75
CA GLU A 45 -3.71 27.02 2.00
C GLU A 45 -2.21 26.68 2.03
N CYS A 46 -1.84 25.52 2.56
CA CYS A 46 -0.46 25.03 2.51
C CYS A 46 0.00 24.87 1.05
N ALA A 47 -0.81 24.24 0.20
CA ALA A 47 -0.49 24.09 -1.21
C ALA A 47 -0.41 25.43 -1.94
N GLN A 48 -1.35 26.36 -1.67
CA GLN A 48 -1.35 27.72 -2.24
C GLN A 48 -0.11 28.53 -1.84
N ALA A 49 0.43 28.25 -0.67
CA ALA A 49 1.69 28.86 -0.20
C ALA A 49 2.95 28.26 -0.86
N GLY A 50 2.78 27.25 -1.71
CA GLY A 50 3.88 26.56 -2.41
C GLY A 50 4.30 25.23 -1.75
N GLY A 51 3.55 24.76 -0.77
CA GLY A 51 3.81 23.53 -0.03
C GLY A 51 4.31 23.77 1.39
N GLY A 52 4.46 22.68 2.12
CA GLY A 52 4.86 22.70 3.52
C GLY A 52 4.25 21.53 4.30
N GLN A 53 4.07 21.73 5.59
CA GLN A 53 3.53 20.70 6.47
C GLN A 53 2.19 21.13 7.05
N VAL A 54 1.17 20.29 6.89
CA VAL A 54 -0.11 20.41 7.59
C VAL A 54 -0.04 19.55 8.84
N LEU A 55 -0.06 20.18 10.01
CA LEU A 55 0.13 19.53 11.29
C LEU A 55 -1.20 19.11 11.92
N ILE A 56 -1.35 17.82 12.21
CA ILE A 56 -2.41 17.28 13.06
C ILE A 56 -1.82 17.07 14.46
N PRO A 57 -2.16 17.91 15.43
CA PRO A 57 -1.63 17.79 16.79
C PRO A 57 -2.28 16.64 17.55
N GLY A 58 -1.76 16.30 18.74
CA GLY A 58 -2.31 15.26 19.59
C GLY A 58 -3.80 15.47 19.90
N GLY A 59 -4.56 14.38 19.84
CA GLY A 59 -6.01 14.39 20.00
C GLY A 59 -6.72 13.64 18.89
N THR A 60 -8.04 13.43 19.02
CA THR A 60 -8.87 12.73 18.02
C THR A 60 -9.62 13.74 17.15
N TYR A 61 -9.41 13.70 15.86
CA TYR A 61 -10.05 14.58 14.87
C TYR A 61 -10.82 13.72 13.88
N LEU A 62 -12.14 13.88 13.84
CA LEU A 62 -12.99 13.14 12.91
C LEU A 62 -13.03 13.85 11.57
N SER A 63 -13.05 13.07 10.48
CA SER A 63 -13.20 13.65 9.15
C SER A 63 -13.89 12.69 8.18
N ALA A 64 -14.61 13.27 7.22
CA ALA A 64 -15.01 12.66 5.97
C ALA A 64 -13.84 12.71 4.98
N THR A 65 -14.11 12.58 3.67
CA THR A 65 -13.05 12.61 2.65
C THR A 65 -12.21 13.88 2.69
N LEU A 66 -10.89 13.71 2.64
CA LEU A 66 -9.89 14.76 2.51
C LEU A 66 -9.08 14.54 1.23
N TYR A 67 -8.73 15.62 0.57
CA TYR A 67 -7.95 15.63 -0.66
C TYR A 67 -6.52 16.11 -0.41
N LEU A 68 -5.54 15.25 -0.63
CA LEU A 68 -4.11 15.59 -0.56
C LEU A 68 -3.75 16.61 -1.65
N ARG A 69 -2.65 17.33 -1.46
CA ARG A 69 -2.19 18.40 -2.36
C ARG A 69 -0.71 18.25 -2.70
N ASP A 70 -0.32 18.82 -3.83
CA ASP A 70 1.07 18.87 -4.28
C ASP A 70 1.96 19.56 -3.25
N ASN A 71 3.14 18.99 -3.03
CA ASN A 71 4.18 19.51 -2.13
C ASN A 71 3.73 19.67 -0.67
N VAL A 72 2.67 18.98 -0.26
CA VAL A 72 2.13 19.06 1.11
C VAL A 72 2.41 17.75 1.85
N ASP A 73 2.94 17.88 3.06
CA ASP A 73 3.08 16.82 4.03
C ASP A 73 1.93 16.89 5.04
N LEU A 74 1.05 15.89 5.04
CA LEU A 74 0.06 15.69 6.11
C LEU A 74 0.75 14.99 7.27
N HIS A 75 1.12 15.75 8.31
CA HIS A 75 1.92 15.26 9.41
C HIS A 75 1.09 15.02 10.68
N LEU A 76 1.07 13.78 11.13
CA LEU A 76 0.39 13.37 12.36
C LEU A 76 1.42 13.21 13.49
N VAL A 77 1.41 14.08 14.49
CA VAL A 77 2.32 13.93 15.64
C VAL A 77 1.96 12.69 16.47
N GLU A 78 2.87 12.24 17.32
CA GLU A 78 2.58 11.21 18.32
C GLU A 78 1.32 11.59 19.13
N GLY A 79 0.39 10.64 19.28
CA GLY A 79 -0.89 10.86 19.97
C GLY A 79 -1.97 11.57 19.13
N ALA A 80 -1.70 11.92 17.87
CA ALA A 80 -2.73 12.34 16.93
C ALA A 80 -3.50 11.13 16.40
N LEU A 81 -4.83 11.25 16.37
CA LEU A 81 -5.74 10.27 15.77
C LEU A 81 -6.61 10.99 14.74
N LEU A 82 -6.35 10.75 13.47
CA LEU A 82 -7.21 11.16 12.37
C LEU A 82 -8.18 10.01 12.09
N GLN A 83 -9.43 10.22 12.46
CA GLN A 83 -10.46 9.18 12.47
C GLN A 83 -11.56 9.47 11.43
N GLY A 84 -11.91 8.45 10.65
CA GLY A 84 -13.04 8.54 9.74
C GLY A 84 -14.38 8.69 10.49
N VAL A 85 -15.36 9.27 9.84
CA VAL A 85 -16.76 9.24 10.32
C VAL A 85 -17.41 7.91 9.99
N GLU A 86 -18.39 7.46 10.79
CA GLU A 86 -19.02 6.14 10.58
C GLU A 86 -20.07 6.12 9.44
N ASP A 87 -20.42 7.28 8.88
CA ASP A 87 -21.38 7.40 7.78
C ASP A 87 -20.74 7.10 6.42
N PRO A 88 -21.10 6.00 5.72
CA PRO A 88 -20.52 5.66 4.41
C PRO A 88 -20.89 6.65 3.30
N ASP A 89 -21.93 7.46 3.47
CA ASP A 89 -22.32 8.48 2.50
C ASP A 89 -21.54 9.79 2.64
N ALA A 90 -20.76 9.95 3.70
CA ALA A 90 -19.85 11.07 3.88
C ALA A 90 -18.56 10.96 3.05
N TYR A 91 -18.32 9.82 2.40
CA TYR A 91 -17.10 9.59 1.63
C TYR A 91 -17.33 9.75 0.14
N GLU A 92 -16.45 10.55 -0.47
CA GLU A 92 -16.43 10.79 -1.90
C GLU A 92 -15.60 9.74 -2.63
N PRO A 93 -15.97 9.38 -3.88
CA PRO A 93 -15.16 8.52 -4.71
C PRO A 93 -14.04 9.30 -5.41
N TYR A 94 -12.86 8.69 -5.56
CA TYR A 94 -11.90 9.12 -6.55
C TYR A 94 -12.48 8.94 -7.96
N ILE A 95 -12.37 9.96 -8.79
CA ILE A 95 -12.77 9.94 -10.20
C ILE A 95 -11.51 10.11 -11.04
N PRO A 96 -11.10 9.10 -11.84
CA PRO A 96 -9.91 9.21 -12.66
C PRO A 96 -10.08 10.26 -13.77
N GLU A 97 -9.02 11.03 -14.01
CA GLU A 97 -8.96 11.97 -15.14
C GLU A 97 -8.60 11.25 -16.45
N HIS A 98 -7.85 10.14 -16.33
CA HIS A 98 -7.43 9.32 -17.46
C HIS A 98 -7.98 7.89 -17.34
N ASP A 99 -7.93 7.14 -18.42
CA ASP A 99 -8.33 5.73 -18.42
C ASP A 99 -7.30 4.87 -17.69
N LEU A 100 -7.66 4.43 -16.49
CA LEU A 100 -6.84 3.54 -15.65
C LEU A 100 -7.30 2.07 -15.71
N THR A 101 -8.28 1.73 -16.56
CA THR A 101 -8.86 0.38 -16.60
C THR A 101 -7.85 -0.71 -16.97
N ARG A 102 -6.74 -0.35 -17.62
CA ARG A 102 -5.63 -1.28 -17.89
C ARG A 102 -4.99 -1.86 -16.63
N PHE A 103 -5.12 -1.15 -15.50
CA PHE A 103 -4.60 -1.58 -14.20
C PHE A 103 -5.62 -2.38 -13.37
N ASP A 104 -6.85 -2.47 -13.84
CA ASP A 104 -7.82 -3.36 -13.22
C ASP A 104 -7.46 -4.83 -13.52
N SER A 105 -7.94 -5.71 -12.70
CA SER A 105 -7.60 -7.12 -12.71
C SER A 105 -8.29 -7.90 -13.85
N GLY A 106 -7.98 -7.53 -15.09
CA GLY A 106 -8.39 -8.24 -16.29
C GLY A 106 -9.81 -7.94 -16.76
N ASN A 107 -10.03 -8.07 -18.05
CA ASN A 107 -11.32 -7.87 -18.70
C ASN A 107 -12.30 -8.98 -18.34
N GLY A 108 -13.50 -8.61 -17.87
CA GLY A 108 -14.60 -9.54 -17.66
C GLY A 108 -14.46 -10.38 -16.40
N THR A 109 -13.82 -9.88 -15.38
CA THR A 109 -13.75 -10.52 -14.07
C THR A 109 -15.11 -10.54 -13.40
N ALA A 110 -15.35 -11.56 -12.59
CA ALA A 110 -16.47 -11.59 -11.66
C ALA A 110 -16.35 -10.57 -10.51
N ASN A 111 -15.28 -9.78 -10.50
CA ASN A 111 -14.94 -8.86 -9.44
C ASN A 111 -15.33 -7.43 -9.84
N SER A 112 -16.17 -6.78 -9.03
CA SER A 112 -16.65 -5.41 -9.27
C SER A 112 -15.63 -4.34 -8.86
N ASN A 113 -14.50 -4.74 -8.27
CA ASN A 113 -13.49 -3.80 -7.80
C ASN A 113 -12.64 -3.22 -8.94
N CYS A 114 -13.20 -2.27 -9.63
CA CYS A 114 -12.57 -1.58 -10.75
C CYS A 114 -12.61 -0.05 -10.56
N VAL A 115 -11.69 0.63 -11.25
CA VAL A 115 -11.50 2.07 -11.14
C VAL A 115 -12.70 2.91 -11.56
N ASN A 116 -13.59 2.34 -12.36
CA ASN A 116 -14.83 2.99 -12.82
C ASN A 116 -16.03 2.78 -11.86
N ASP A 117 -15.89 1.92 -10.85
CA ASP A 117 -16.95 1.72 -9.86
C ASP A 117 -16.85 2.79 -8.76
N ARG A 118 -17.77 3.75 -8.78
CA ARG A 118 -17.80 4.86 -7.82
C ARG A 118 -17.97 4.38 -6.37
N GLN A 119 -18.66 3.28 -6.13
CA GLN A 119 -18.82 2.73 -4.79
C GLN A 119 -17.49 2.11 -4.29
N TRP A 120 -16.81 1.39 -5.18
CA TRP A 120 -15.47 0.85 -4.91
C TRP A 120 -14.42 1.94 -4.65
N MET A 121 -14.49 3.05 -5.40
CA MET A 121 -13.47 4.11 -5.34
C MET A 121 -13.69 5.15 -4.23
N LYS A 122 -14.61 4.93 -3.30
CA LYS A 122 -14.77 5.78 -2.10
C LYS A 122 -13.55 5.68 -1.20
N ALA A 123 -13.08 6.82 -0.66
CA ALA A 123 -11.94 6.83 0.26
C ALA A 123 -12.01 7.95 1.31
N PHE A 124 -11.30 7.73 2.40
CA PHE A 124 -11.11 8.72 3.46
C PHE A 124 -10.07 9.77 3.06
N LEU A 125 -8.90 9.36 2.55
CA LEU A 125 -7.90 10.27 1.99
C LEU A 125 -7.73 9.99 0.49
N ILE A 126 -7.77 11.04 -0.34
CA ILE A 126 -7.60 10.93 -1.78
C ILE A 126 -6.45 11.80 -2.25
N GLY A 127 -5.46 11.19 -2.90
CA GLY A 127 -4.37 11.86 -3.63
C GLY A 127 -4.52 11.64 -5.13
N ALA A 128 -5.18 12.56 -5.83
CA ALA A 128 -5.40 12.49 -7.28
C ALA A 128 -4.36 13.31 -8.03
N GLY A 129 -3.52 12.68 -8.84
CA GLY A 129 -2.50 13.33 -9.66
C GLY A 129 -1.43 14.09 -8.87
N VAL A 130 -1.33 13.86 -7.55
CA VAL A 130 -0.44 14.64 -6.67
C VAL A 130 1.04 14.38 -6.93
N LYS A 131 1.84 15.42 -6.75
CA LYS A 131 3.31 15.38 -6.87
C LYS A 131 3.96 15.79 -5.57
N ASN A 132 4.98 15.03 -5.15
CA ASN A 132 5.74 15.30 -3.95
C ASN A 132 4.85 15.52 -2.71
N ALA A 133 3.77 14.74 -2.62
CA ALA A 133 2.87 14.73 -1.48
C ALA A 133 3.30 13.66 -0.48
N SER A 134 3.07 13.92 0.81
CA SER A 134 3.41 12.94 1.83
C SER A 134 2.39 12.84 2.96
N ILE A 135 2.41 11.70 3.64
CA ILE A 135 1.74 11.45 4.92
C ILE A 135 2.80 10.93 5.87
N THR A 136 3.10 11.70 6.92
CA THR A 136 4.21 11.37 7.81
C THR A 136 3.85 11.49 9.30
N GLY A 137 4.75 11.04 10.16
CA GLY A 137 4.64 11.18 11.61
C GLY A 137 4.39 9.88 12.35
N GLU A 138 4.07 9.97 13.64
CA GLU A 138 3.89 8.82 14.55
C GLU A 138 2.43 8.69 15.03
N GLY A 139 1.51 9.41 14.39
CA GLY A 139 0.07 9.34 14.69
C GLY A 139 -0.64 8.18 14.01
N THR A 140 -1.94 8.13 14.23
CA THR A 140 -2.80 7.05 13.73
C THR A 140 -3.85 7.58 12.76
N ILE A 141 -4.07 6.84 11.67
CA ILE A 141 -5.19 7.00 10.74
C ILE A 141 -6.12 5.81 10.92
N ASP A 142 -7.38 6.07 11.24
CA ASP A 142 -8.34 5.06 11.63
C ASP A 142 -9.56 5.07 10.70
N GLY A 143 -9.74 3.99 9.93
CA GLY A 143 -10.86 3.82 9.00
C GLY A 143 -12.17 3.37 9.67
N VAL A 144 -12.21 3.21 10.98
CA VAL A 144 -13.34 2.84 11.86
C VAL A 144 -14.18 1.65 11.37
N HIS A 145 -13.69 0.84 10.42
CA HIS A 145 -14.43 -0.28 9.83
C HIS A 145 -15.84 0.12 9.32
N VAL A 146 -15.98 1.28 8.70
CA VAL A 146 -17.27 1.74 8.17
C VAL A 146 -17.94 0.62 7.37
N PHE A 147 -19.16 0.26 7.77
CA PHE A 147 -19.95 -0.76 7.08
C PHE A 147 -20.76 -0.12 5.96
N ASP A 148 -20.70 -0.70 4.76
CA ASP A 148 -21.57 -0.31 3.64
C ASP A 148 -22.07 -1.57 2.92
N GLU A 149 -23.38 -1.85 3.02
CA GLU A 149 -24.02 -3.00 2.36
C GLU A 149 -23.97 -2.93 0.82
N ARG A 150 -23.68 -1.74 0.27
CA ARG A 150 -23.55 -1.52 -1.19
C ARG A 150 -22.14 -1.85 -1.69
N GLY A 151 -21.19 -1.97 -0.79
CA GLY A 151 -19.79 -2.24 -1.12
C GLY A 151 -19.53 -3.70 -1.42
N GLU A 152 -18.27 -3.99 -1.73
CA GLU A 152 -17.81 -5.36 -2.01
C GLU A 152 -18.18 -6.28 -0.84
N GLU A 153 -18.53 -7.51 -1.18
CA GLU A 153 -18.97 -8.54 -0.21
C GLU A 153 -20.19 -8.12 0.63
N ASN A 154 -20.91 -7.08 0.20
CA ASN A 154 -22.05 -6.46 0.90
C ASN A 154 -21.68 -5.97 2.32
N MET A 155 -20.46 -5.51 2.49
CA MET A 155 -19.97 -5.07 3.81
C MET A 155 -18.84 -4.05 3.77
N ARG A 156 -18.04 -3.97 2.69
CA ARG A 156 -16.86 -3.11 2.65
C ARG A 156 -17.25 -1.65 2.45
N GLY A 157 -16.76 -0.81 3.34
CA GLY A 157 -16.89 0.65 3.24
C GLY A 157 -15.81 1.28 2.36
N PRO A 158 -15.45 2.55 2.60
CA PRO A 158 -14.43 3.26 1.84
C PRO A 158 -13.01 2.70 2.13
N HIS A 159 -12.12 2.83 1.15
CA HIS A 159 -10.69 2.67 1.40
C HIS A 159 -10.21 3.72 2.40
N THR A 160 -9.16 3.42 3.17
CA THR A 160 -8.61 4.46 4.05
C THR A 160 -7.85 5.49 3.22
N ILE A 161 -7.03 5.08 2.28
CA ILE A 161 -6.25 5.99 1.42
C ILE A 161 -6.33 5.50 -0.02
N ILE A 162 -6.68 6.39 -0.97
CA ILE A 162 -6.47 6.18 -2.40
C ILE A 162 -5.48 7.23 -2.91
N VAL A 163 -4.43 6.76 -3.59
CA VAL A 163 -3.50 7.63 -4.32
C VAL A 163 -3.40 7.14 -5.76
N ALA A 164 -3.69 8.00 -6.71
CA ALA A 164 -3.69 7.62 -8.11
C ALA A 164 -3.00 8.66 -8.98
N GLU A 165 -2.32 8.20 -10.06
CA GLU A 165 -1.60 9.03 -11.02
C GLU A 165 -0.57 9.96 -10.36
N ALA A 166 0.00 9.54 -9.23
CA ALA A 166 0.87 10.34 -8.38
C ALA A 166 2.35 10.10 -8.68
N GLN A 167 3.15 11.13 -8.46
CA GLN A 167 4.60 11.09 -8.58
C GLN A 167 5.26 11.49 -7.26
N ASP A 168 6.30 10.73 -6.87
CA ASP A 168 7.11 10.99 -5.67
C ASP A 168 6.25 11.06 -4.39
N PHE A 169 5.25 10.17 -4.28
CA PHE A 169 4.42 10.04 -3.06
C PHE A 169 5.20 9.32 -1.97
N HIS A 170 5.19 9.88 -0.76
CA HIS A 170 5.90 9.32 0.37
C HIS A 170 4.97 9.13 1.58
N MET A 171 5.02 7.94 2.18
CA MET A 171 4.31 7.68 3.45
C MET A 171 5.26 7.05 4.47
N SER A 172 5.35 7.63 5.68
CA SER A 172 6.26 7.12 6.69
C SER A 172 5.79 7.31 8.13
N GLY A 173 6.09 6.31 8.97
CA GLY A 173 5.95 6.34 10.44
C GLY A 173 4.53 6.15 10.95
N VAL A 174 3.50 6.42 10.18
CA VAL A 174 2.10 6.39 10.64
C VAL A 174 1.58 4.97 10.88
N HIS A 175 0.66 4.85 11.83
CA HIS A 175 -0.15 3.67 12.04
C HIS A 175 -1.49 3.79 11.29
N ILE A 176 -1.83 2.82 10.46
CA ILE A 176 -3.15 2.73 9.82
C ILE A 176 -3.90 1.54 10.42
N THR A 177 -5.12 1.76 10.87
CA THR A 177 -5.91 0.72 11.52
C THR A 177 -7.38 0.75 11.11
N ARG A 178 -8.07 -0.34 11.33
CA ARG A 178 -9.51 -0.53 11.11
C ARG A 178 -9.98 -0.04 9.74
N ALA A 179 -9.20 -0.27 8.70
CA ALA A 179 -9.59 0.04 7.34
C ALA A 179 -10.93 -0.64 6.99
N ALA A 180 -11.85 0.12 6.41
CA ALA A 180 -13.16 -0.40 6.03
C ALA A 180 -13.13 -1.18 4.71
N ASN A 181 -12.08 -1.00 3.92
CA ASN A 181 -11.66 -1.76 2.76
C ASN A 181 -10.13 -1.89 2.81
N TYR A 182 -9.37 -1.60 1.76
CA TYR A 182 -7.90 -1.58 1.83
C TYR A 182 -7.40 -0.39 2.65
N ALA A 183 -6.31 -0.58 3.37
CA ALA A 183 -5.67 0.53 4.09
C ALA A 183 -5.05 1.54 3.10
N PHE A 184 -4.45 1.05 2.03
CA PHE A 184 -3.94 1.86 0.93
C PHE A 184 -4.26 1.20 -0.42
N LEU A 185 -4.86 1.96 -1.33
CA LEU A 185 -5.07 1.58 -2.74
C LEU A 185 -4.36 2.57 -3.66
N GLY A 186 -3.44 2.06 -4.47
CA GLY A 186 -2.66 2.85 -5.42
C GLY A 186 -2.98 2.53 -6.88
N TYR A 187 -3.04 3.54 -7.74
CA TYR A 187 -3.12 3.38 -9.19
C TYR A 187 -2.07 4.22 -9.90
N ALA A 188 -1.30 3.61 -10.79
CA ALA A 188 -0.35 4.32 -11.68
C ALA A 188 0.60 5.27 -10.90
N LEU A 189 1.35 4.72 -9.95
CA LEU A 189 2.28 5.47 -9.12
C LEU A 189 3.68 5.50 -9.74
N GLU A 190 4.35 6.65 -9.63
CA GLU A 190 5.74 6.85 -10.04
C GLU A 190 6.59 7.20 -8.83
N ASN A 191 7.66 6.42 -8.58
CA ASN A 191 8.58 6.55 -7.44
C ASN A 191 7.92 6.61 -6.05
N PRO A 192 6.90 5.82 -5.71
CA PRO A 192 6.32 5.86 -4.38
C PRO A 192 7.25 5.21 -3.35
N VAL A 193 7.26 5.77 -2.13
CA VAL A 193 8.02 5.21 -1.00
C VAL A 193 7.10 5.04 0.20
N PHE A 194 7.07 3.83 0.74
CA PHE A 194 6.36 3.45 1.97
C PHE A 194 7.38 2.91 2.96
N GLU A 195 7.52 3.56 4.11
CA GLU A 195 8.52 3.12 5.08
C GLU A 195 8.09 3.32 6.52
N ASP A 196 8.58 2.44 7.38
CA ASP A 196 8.35 2.51 8.83
C ASP A 196 6.86 2.54 9.22
N LEU A 197 5.97 2.00 8.38
CA LEU A 197 4.53 1.97 8.60
C LEU A 197 4.15 0.81 9.51
N PHE A 198 3.07 1.01 10.29
CA PHE A 198 2.38 -0.07 10.97
C PHE A 198 0.93 -0.13 10.46
N ILE A 199 0.54 -1.25 9.84
CA ILE A 199 -0.81 -1.43 9.28
C ILE A 199 -1.48 -2.62 9.97
N THR A 200 -2.66 -2.38 10.56
CA THR A 200 -3.38 -3.40 11.32
C THR A 200 -4.85 -3.49 10.91
N GLU A 201 -5.40 -4.68 11.03
CA GLU A 201 -6.82 -4.96 10.77
C GLU A 201 -7.24 -4.77 9.30
N GLY A 202 -8.51 -4.56 9.04
CA GLY A 202 -9.06 -4.33 7.70
C GLY A 202 -9.00 -5.55 6.79
N TRP A 203 -8.76 -5.28 5.52
CA TRP A 203 -8.50 -6.23 4.45
C TRP A 203 -7.03 -6.11 4.01
N ASP A 204 -6.77 -5.73 2.73
CA ASP A 204 -5.39 -5.55 2.28
C ASP A 204 -4.71 -4.36 2.99
N GLY A 205 -3.42 -4.52 3.24
CA GLY A 205 -2.59 -3.44 3.75
C GLY A 205 -2.26 -2.43 2.65
N ILE A 206 -1.30 -2.73 1.80
CA ILE A 206 -0.92 -1.89 0.66
C ILE A 206 -1.26 -2.63 -0.63
N HIS A 207 -2.22 -2.11 -1.39
CA HIS A 207 -2.61 -2.65 -2.68
C HIS A 207 -2.29 -1.65 -3.79
N ILE A 208 -1.38 -2.01 -4.73
CA ILE A 208 -0.94 -1.10 -5.78
C ILE A 208 -1.16 -1.73 -7.15
N ARG A 209 -1.92 -1.04 -8.00
CA ARG A 209 -2.20 -1.41 -9.39
C ARG A 209 -1.48 -0.45 -10.34
N GLY A 210 -0.29 -0.86 -10.77
CA GLY A 210 0.60 -0.04 -11.59
C GLY A 210 1.53 0.85 -10.75
N CYS A 211 2.83 0.56 -10.86
CA CYS A 211 3.87 1.28 -10.14
C CYS A 211 5.20 1.19 -10.89
N ASN A 212 5.90 2.29 -11.00
CA ASN A 212 7.30 2.31 -11.41
C ASN A 212 8.19 2.76 -10.24
N ASN A 213 9.35 2.09 -10.06
CA ASN A 213 10.36 2.43 -9.08
C ASN A 213 9.84 2.51 -7.63
N GLY A 214 8.94 1.59 -7.24
CA GLY A 214 8.33 1.59 -5.92
C GLY A 214 9.21 0.99 -4.83
N VAL A 215 9.11 1.51 -3.62
CA VAL A 215 9.81 0.98 -2.45
C VAL A 215 8.84 0.82 -1.28
N ILE A 216 8.79 -0.40 -0.71
CA ILE A 216 8.13 -0.68 0.58
C ILE A 216 9.20 -1.24 1.51
N ARG A 217 9.49 -0.57 2.62
CA ARG A 217 10.57 -0.99 3.51
C ARG A 217 10.30 -0.73 4.99
N ARG A 218 10.79 -1.62 5.85
CA ARG A 218 10.70 -1.51 7.31
C ARG A 218 9.25 -1.33 7.82
N CYS A 219 8.29 -1.84 7.04
CA CYS A 219 6.88 -1.80 7.41
C CYS A 219 6.50 -3.05 8.21
N LYS A 220 5.54 -2.87 9.12
CA LYS A 220 4.94 -3.94 9.87
C LYS A 220 3.46 -4.09 9.50
N PHE A 221 3.06 -5.31 9.22
CA PHE A 221 1.68 -5.64 8.83
C PHE A 221 1.07 -6.66 9.78
N GLN A 222 -0.19 -6.44 10.14
CA GLN A 222 -1.06 -7.40 10.82
C GLN A 222 -2.45 -7.27 10.20
N THR A 223 -2.62 -7.76 8.96
CA THR A 223 -3.80 -7.52 8.14
C THR A 223 -4.80 -8.67 8.18
N GLY A 224 -6.05 -8.35 7.91
CA GLY A 224 -7.12 -9.35 7.82
C GLY A 224 -7.15 -10.09 6.47
N ASP A 225 -6.60 -9.51 5.42
CA ASP A 225 -6.44 -10.09 4.09
C ASP A 225 -4.96 -9.96 3.66
N ASP A 226 -4.63 -9.77 2.40
CA ASP A 226 -3.25 -9.70 1.94
C ASP A 226 -2.50 -8.49 2.53
N SER A 227 -1.26 -8.66 2.99
CA SER A 227 -0.51 -7.51 3.54
C SER A 227 -0.05 -6.56 2.46
N ILE A 228 0.44 -7.09 1.34
CA ILE A 228 0.82 -6.32 0.15
C ILE A 228 0.27 -7.04 -1.07
N ALA A 229 -0.52 -6.36 -1.90
CA ALA A 229 -1.09 -6.95 -3.10
C ALA A 229 -1.06 -6.01 -4.30
N GLY A 230 -1.37 -6.54 -5.48
CA GLY A 230 -1.49 -5.78 -6.71
C GLY A 230 -0.66 -6.33 -7.86
N GLY A 231 -0.06 -5.47 -8.63
CA GLY A 231 0.77 -5.83 -9.77
C GLY A 231 0.91 -4.72 -10.80
N TYR A 232 1.38 -5.06 -11.99
CA TYR A 232 1.91 -4.09 -12.96
C TYR A 232 3.00 -3.23 -12.31
N TRP A 233 3.80 -3.88 -11.45
CA TRP A 233 4.96 -3.27 -10.83
C TRP A 233 6.17 -3.41 -11.75
N ASN A 234 6.89 -2.33 -11.88
CA ASN A 234 8.13 -2.25 -12.65
C ASN A 234 9.21 -1.64 -11.76
N HIS A 235 10.31 -2.36 -11.49
CA HIS A 235 11.35 -2.01 -10.53
C HIS A 235 10.78 -1.79 -9.10
N MET A 236 10.13 -2.81 -8.54
CA MET A 236 9.57 -2.75 -7.18
C MET A 236 10.49 -3.43 -6.18
N LEU A 237 10.80 -2.74 -5.08
CA LEU A 237 11.56 -3.30 -3.95
C LEU A 237 10.68 -3.38 -2.71
N ILE A 238 10.51 -4.58 -2.16
CA ILE A 238 9.87 -4.84 -0.86
C ILE A 238 10.92 -5.45 0.06
N THR A 239 11.29 -4.78 1.16
CA THR A 239 12.42 -5.25 1.97
C THR A 239 12.29 -4.89 3.45
N ASN A 240 12.90 -5.73 4.31
CA ASN A 240 12.95 -5.51 5.75
C ASN A 240 11.56 -5.33 6.39
N CYS A 241 10.56 -6.04 5.89
CA CYS A 241 9.18 -5.99 6.40
C CYS A 241 8.90 -7.14 7.38
N ASP A 242 8.04 -6.86 8.37
CA ASP A 242 7.48 -7.83 9.31
C ASP A 242 6.00 -8.06 8.89
N ILE A 243 5.71 -9.23 8.33
CA ILE A 243 4.46 -9.52 7.63
C ILE A 243 3.67 -10.61 8.36
N ASN A 244 2.51 -10.24 8.87
CA ASN A 244 1.52 -11.13 9.43
C ASN A 244 0.16 -10.87 8.75
N SER A 245 -0.50 -11.90 8.28
CA SER A 245 -1.73 -11.80 7.51
C SER A 245 -2.64 -12.98 7.79
N SER A 246 -3.94 -12.78 7.59
CA SER A 246 -4.94 -13.85 7.62
C SER A 246 -5.32 -14.37 6.22
N CYS A 247 -4.53 -14.01 5.21
CA CYS A 247 -4.60 -14.55 3.84
C CYS A 247 -3.19 -14.75 3.30
N ASN A 248 -2.69 -13.88 2.45
CA ASN A 248 -1.32 -13.99 1.94
C ASN A 248 -0.44 -12.85 2.49
N GLY A 249 0.85 -13.10 2.60
CA GLY A 249 1.80 -12.05 2.93
C GLY A 249 1.91 -11.04 1.79
N ILE A 250 2.37 -11.50 0.64
CA ILE A 250 2.47 -10.68 -0.58
C ILE A 250 1.79 -11.44 -1.72
N ARG A 251 0.89 -10.76 -2.43
CA ARG A 251 0.15 -11.35 -3.56
C ARG A 251 0.28 -10.50 -4.82
N MET A 252 0.96 -11.04 -5.82
CA MET A 252 1.05 -10.43 -7.15
C MET A 252 -0.04 -10.99 -8.05
N ILE A 253 -1.05 -10.19 -8.39
CA ILE A 253 -2.23 -10.60 -9.18
C ILE A 253 -2.17 -10.19 -10.65
N MET A 254 -1.29 -9.28 -11.03
CA MET A 254 -1.01 -8.88 -12.40
C MET A 254 0.47 -9.01 -12.71
N PRO A 255 0.87 -9.18 -13.99
CA PRO A 255 2.26 -9.28 -14.39
C PRO A 255 3.10 -8.13 -13.85
N SER A 256 4.31 -8.43 -13.36
CA SER A 256 5.26 -7.45 -12.83
C SER A 256 6.66 -7.75 -13.34
N GLU A 257 7.47 -6.74 -13.52
CA GLU A 257 8.85 -6.85 -14.00
C GLU A 257 9.82 -6.28 -12.95
N ASP A 258 10.96 -6.98 -12.75
CA ASP A 258 12.00 -6.57 -11.80
C ASP A 258 11.47 -6.33 -10.37
N LEU A 259 10.70 -7.31 -9.85
CA LEU A 259 10.24 -7.34 -8.48
C LEU A 259 11.25 -8.02 -7.58
N THR A 260 11.73 -7.31 -6.56
CA THR A 260 12.58 -7.87 -5.50
C THR A 260 11.85 -7.86 -4.17
N ILE A 261 11.71 -9.04 -3.54
CA ILE A 261 11.24 -9.21 -2.16
C ILE A 261 12.41 -9.79 -1.36
N ALA A 262 12.91 -9.03 -0.39
CA ALA A 262 14.14 -9.40 0.29
C ALA A 262 14.10 -9.13 1.80
N SER A 263 14.93 -9.88 2.56
CA SER A 263 15.25 -9.63 3.98
C SER A 263 14.00 -9.38 4.84
N SER A 264 12.92 -10.14 4.60
CA SER A 264 11.63 -9.94 5.25
C SER A 264 11.18 -11.19 6.01
N ILE A 265 10.37 -10.97 7.05
CA ILE A 265 9.86 -12.02 7.93
C ILE A 265 8.36 -12.16 7.70
N PHE A 266 7.91 -13.41 7.54
CA PHE A 266 6.50 -13.76 7.40
C PHE A 266 6.11 -14.71 8.52
N HIS A 267 5.02 -14.43 9.21
CA HIS A 267 4.57 -15.30 10.29
C HIS A 267 3.05 -15.40 10.39
N GLY A 268 2.58 -16.63 10.45
CA GLY A 268 1.20 -17.00 10.71
C GLY A 268 1.03 -17.65 12.09
N PRO A 269 -0.20 -17.85 12.56
CA PRO A 269 -1.43 -17.35 11.95
C PRO A 269 -1.57 -15.82 12.07
N GLY A 270 -2.53 -15.24 11.33
CA GLY A 270 -2.82 -13.81 11.41
C GLY A 270 -3.33 -13.40 12.78
N VAL A 271 -2.90 -12.23 13.25
CA VAL A 271 -3.35 -11.64 14.52
C VAL A 271 -4.83 -11.23 14.42
N TYR A 272 -5.21 -10.63 13.31
CA TYR A 272 -6.58 -10.21 13.03
C TYR A 272 -7.22 -11.15 12.01
N PRO A 273 -8.39 -11.71 12.29
CA PRO A 273 -9.03 -12.64 11.36
C PRO A 273 -9.50 -11.97 10.08
N HIS A 274 -9.55 -12.74 9.01
CA HIS A 274 -10.14 -12.33 7.75
C HIS A 274 -11.61 -11.97 7.97
N ARG A 275 -11.98 -10.72 7.73
CA ARG A 275 -13.31 -10.19 8.10
C ARG A 275 -14.44 -10.86 7.34
N THR A 276 -14.27 -11.19 6.07
CA THR A 276 -15.25 -11.90 5.26
C THR A 276 -15.58 -13.28 5.80
N SER A 277 -14.70 -13.87 6.62
CA SER A 277 -14.98 -15.17 7.24
C SER A 277 -16.03 -15.12 8.36
N GLY A 278 -16.46 -13.93 8.77
CA GLY A 278 -17.50 -13.74 9.79
C GLY A 278 -17.21 -14.48 11.08
N GLU A 279 -18.18 -15.27 11.55
CA GLU A 279 -18.06 -16.07 12.78
C GLU A 279 -16.95 -17.13 12.74
N ALA A 280 -16.57 -17.61 11.55
CA ALA A 280 -15.49 -18.58 11.40
C ALA A 280 -14.12 -18.01 11.80
N ARG A 281 -13.97 -16.69 11.79
CA ARG A 281 -12.76 -15.99 12.21
C ARG A 281 -11.47 -16.61 11.64
N ARG A 282 -11.47 -16.94 10.35
CA ARG A 282 -10.32 -17.53 9.65
C ARG A 282 -9.11 -16.63 9.79
N ASN A 283 -7.99 -17.17 10.21
CA ASN A 283 -6.76 -16.41 10.41
C ASN A 283 -5.50 -17.16 9.93
N ASN A 284 -5.68 -18.26 9.18
CA ASN A 284 -4.54 -18.97 8.64
C ASN A 284 -3.87 -18.15 7.52
N MET A 285 -2.58 -17.94 7.63
CA MET A 285 -1.77 -17.40 6.56
C MET A 285 -1.54 -18.50 5.52
N LEU A 286 -1.97 -18.26 4.28
CA LEU A 286 -1.93 -19.25 3.21
C LEU A 286 -0.51 -19.36 2.66
N PHE A 287 -0.01 -18.26 2.11
CA PHE A 287 1.31 -18.18 1.49
C PHE A 287 2.08 -16.97 2.01
N GLY A 288 3.41 -17.12 2.14
CA GLY A 288 4.29 -15.98 2.32
C GLY A 288 4.25 -15.08 1.10
N VAL A 289 4.44 -15.67 -0.08
CA VAL A 289 4.37 -14.98 -1.37
C VAL A 289 3.51 -15.80 -2.34
N GLU A 290 2.53 -15.17 -2.97
CA GLU A 290 1.69 -15.74 -4.02
C GLU A 290 1.86 -14.97 -5.33
N LEU A 291 2.27 -15.67 -6.38
CA LEU A 291 2.55 -15.09 -7.69
C LEU A 291 1.52 -15.60 -8.71
N GLU A 292 0.49 -14.80 -8.94
CA GLU A 292 -0.67 -15.15 -9.78
C GLU A 292 -0.89 -14.16 -10.94
N PRO A 293 0.04 -14.02 -11.90
CA PRO A 293 -0.16 -13.10 -13.01
C PRO A 293 -1.42 -13.45 -13.80
N GLY A 294 -2.41 -12.55 -13.77
CA GLY A 294 -3.74 -12.76 -14.34
C GLY A 294 -4.72 -13.50 -13.43
N ALA A 295 -4.60 -13.39 -12.12
CA ALA A 295 -5.46 -14.09 -11.14
C ALA A 295 -6.96 -13.98 -11.42
N TRP A 296 -7.44 -12.82 -11.84
CA TRP A 296 -8.86 -12.57 -12.10
C TRP A 296 -9.22 -12.47 -13.58
N GLY A 297 -8.32 -12.80 -14.45
CA GLY A 297 -8.50 -12.79 -15.90
C GLY A 297 -7.17 -12.64 -16.62
N LYS A 298 -7.18 -12.76 -17.95
CA LYS A 298 -5.99 -12.52 -18.74
C LYS A 298 -5.54 -11.07 -18.57
N ALA A 299 -4.30 -10.89 -18.14
CA ALA A 299 -3.65 -9.61 -18.05
C ALA A 299 -2.59 -9.46 -19.15
N GLU A 300 -2.37 -8.23 -19.61
CA GLU A 300 -1.32 -7.91 -20.56
C GLU A 300 0.06 -7.89 -19.88
N GLY A 301 1.10 -8.27 -20.62
CA GLY A 301 2.47 -8.23 -20.14
C GLY A 301 3.02 -9.59 -19.70
N THR A 302 4.26 -9.56 -19.24
CA THR A 302 5.01 -10.74 -18.76
C THR A 302 5.44 -10.51 -17.33
N ALA A 303 5.16 -11.47 -16.45
CA ALA A 303 5.79 -11.49 -15.13
C ALA A 303 7.22 -12.03 -15.29
N ARG A 304 8.24 -11.21 -15.00
CA ARG A 304 9.64 -11.62 -15.15
C ARG A 304 10.59 -10.87 -14.22
N GLY A 305 11.76 -11.49 -13.99
CA GLY A 305 12.77 -10.88 -13.12
C GLY A 305 12.27 -10.80 -11.67
N ILE A 306 11.66 -11.88 -11.17
CA ILE A 306 11.14 -11.93 -9.82
C ILE A 306 12.21 -12.54 -8.90
N TYR A 307 12.62 -11.82 -7.86
CA TYR A 307 13.65 -12.23 -6.91
C TYR A 307 13.07 -12.30 -5.50
N LEU A 308 13.05 -13.49 -4.92
CA LEU A 308 12.68 -13.76 -3.53
C LEU A 308 13.94 -14.18 -2.78
N VAL A 309 14.50 -13.32 -1.92
CA VAL A 309 15.84 -13.52 -1.37
C VAL A 309 15.86 -13.24 0.14
N ASP A 310 16.53 -14.11 0.91
CA ASP A 310 16.71 -13.94 2.36
C ASP A 310 15.39 -13.73 3.08
N LEU A 311 14.48 -14.71 2.97
CA LEU A 311 13.16 -14.67 3.58
C LEU A 311 13.06 -15.69 4.71
N SER A 312 12.52 -15.23 5.85
CA SER A 312 12.19 -16.11 6.99
C SER A 312 10.67 -16.23 7.11
N MET A 313 10.16 -17.46 7.12
CA MET A 313 8.73 -17.75 7.14
C MET A 313 8.40 -18.75 8.25
N HIS A 314 7.32 -18.50 9.01
CA HIS A 314 6.91 -19.40 10.07
C HIS A 314 5.40 -19.51 10.19
N GLY A 315 4.88 -20.75 10.35
CA GLY A 315 3.47 -20.98 10.67
C GLY A 315 2.48 -20.71 9.53
N LEU A 316 2.93 -20.80 8.27
CA LEU A 316 2.11 -20.64 7.08
C LEU A 316 1.62 -21.99 6.54
N SER A 317 0.66 -21.97 5.60
CA SER A 317 0.31 -23.19 4.88
C SER A 317 1.43 -23.61 3.93
N SER A 318 1.98 -22.69 3.15
CA SER A 318 3.13 -22.96 2.26
C SER A 318 3.94 -21.68 2.03
N PRO A 319 5.24 -21.77 1.72
CA PRO A 319 6.07 -20.56 1.65
C PRO A 319 5.77 -19.71 0.42
N VAL A 320 5.86 -20.30 -0.77
CA VAL A 320 5.62 -19.60 -2.05
C VAL A 320 4.66 -20.42 -2.92
N ALA A 321 3.70 -19.74 -3.51
CA ALA A 321 2.78 -20.33 -4.47
C ALA A 321 2.79 -19.57 -5.80
N THR A 322 2.46 -20.27 -6.88
CA THR A 322 2.27 -19.68 -8.19
C THR A 322 1.08 -20.31 -8.91
N SER A 323 0.35 -19.46 -9.62
CA SER A 323 -0.72 -19.85 -10.55
C SER A 323 -0.71 -18.90 -11.73
N VAL A 324 -0.32 -19.39 -12.90
CA VAL A 324 -0.26 -18.58 -14.12
C VAL A 324 -1.54 -18.77 -14.92
N ARG A 325 -2.27 -17.70 -15.19
CA ARG A 325 -3.49 -17.76 -15.98
C ARG A 325 -3.17 -18.17 -17.42
N GLU A 326 -4.02 -18.99 -18.02
CA GLU A 326 -3.90 -19.35 -19.43
C GLU A 326 -3.82 -18.10 -20.33
N GLY A 327 -2.81 -18.03 -21.18
CA GLY A 327 -2.50 -16.89 -22.03
C GLY A 327 -1.68 -15.77 -21.36
N SER A 328 -1.40 -15.86 -20.06
CA SER A 328 -0.39 -15.03 -19.38
C SER A 328 0.99 -15.67 -19.49
N VAL A 329 2.04 -14.87 -19.41
CA VAL A 329 3.44 -15.32 -19.48
C VAL A 329 4.15 -14.99 -18.17
N ALA A 330 4.88 -15.99 -17.64
CA ALA A 330 5.68 -15.82 -16.43
C ALA A 330 7.03 -16.54 -16.60
N GLU A 331 8.11 -15.83 -16.34
CA GLU A 331 9.48 -16.35 -16.52
C GLU A 331 10.47 -15.70 -15.53
N ASP A 332 11.65 -16.32 -15.36
CA ASP A 332 12.76 -15.84 -14.56
C ASP A 332 12.38 -15.55 -13.08
N LEU A 333 11.96 -16.61 -12.37
CA LEU A 333 11.76 -16.61 -10.91
C LEU A 333 13.02 -17.14 -10.23
N THR A 334 13.60 -16.34 -9.35
CA THR A 334 14.71 -16.73 -8.48
C THR A 334 14.27 -16.74 -7.03
N MET A 335 14.45 -17.88 -6.35
CA MET A 335 14.20 -18.06 -4.92
C MET A 335 15.52 -18.47 -4.26
N LYS A 336 16.00 -17.70 -3.30
CA LYS A 336 17.29 -17.92 -2.68
C LYS A 336 17.29 -17.61 -1.18
N ASP A 337 17.97 -18.47 -0.41
CA ASP A 337 18.16 -18.28 1.03
C ASP A 337 16.82 -18.10 1.77
N ILE A 338 15.83 -18.97 1.49
CA ILE A 338 14.50 -18.95 2.11
C ILE A 338 14.42 -20.05 3.17
N VAL A 339 14.09 -19.67 4.40
CA VAL A 339 13.85 -20.61 5.50
C VAL A 339 12.38 -20.55 5.90
N ALA A 340 11.65 -21.66 5.73
CA ALA A 340 10.23 -21.77 6.07
C ALA A 340 10.02 -22.94 7.05
N THR A 341 9.48 -22.65 8.23
CA THR A 341 9.28 -23.61 9.32
C THR A 341 7.86 -23.57 9.86
N GLY A 342 7.44 -24.63 10.55
CA GLY A 342 6.09 -24.68 11.10
C GLY A 342 4.99 -24.73 10.03
N LEU A 343 5.31 -25.26 8.84
CA LEU A 343 4.36 -25.30 7.73
C LEU A 343 3.23 -26.29 7.99
N THR A 344 2.01 -25.88 7.69
CA THR A 344 0.79 -26.71 7.91
C THR A 344 0.29 -27.38 6.63
N GLY A 345 0.74 -26.92 5.46
CA GLY A 345 0.37 -27.46 4.14
C GLY A 345 1.54 -28.15 3.44
N SER A 346 1.95 -27.61 2.30
CA SER A 346 3.00 -28.21 1.47
C SER A 346 4.40 -27.98 2.03
N LEU A 347 5.25 -29.00 1.96
CA LEU A 347 6.69 -28.93 2.24
C LEU A 347 7.53 -28.68 0.99
N SER A 348 6.94 -28.19 -0.09
CA SER A 348 7.67 -27.71 -1.26
C SER A 348 8.01 -26.23 -1.08
N PRO A 349 9.24 -25.78 -1.39
CA PRO A 349 9.57 -24.35 -1.40
C PRO A 349 8.68 -23.55 -2.35
N LEU A 350 8.26 -24.17 -3.46
CA LEU A 350 7.34 -23.59 -4.43
C LEU A 350 6.19 -24.56 -4.71
N VAL A 351 4.97 -24.09 -4.64
CA VAL A 351 3.73 -24.81 -4.98
C VAL A 351 3.15 -24.25 -6.26
N CYS A 352 2.87 -25.09 -7.23
CA CYS A 352 2.16 -24.71 -8.46
C CYS A 352 0.71 -25.19 -8.37
N TRP A 353 -0.24 -24.27 -8.48
CA TRP A 353 -1.67 -24.59 -8.38
C TRP A 353 -2.28 -25.14 -9.67
N ASN A 354 -1.61 -24.94 -10.80
CA ASN A 354 -2.02 -25.44 -12.11
C ASN A 354 -0.79 -25.91 -12.90
N ASP A 355 -1.02 -26.46 -14.09
CA ASP A 355 0.05 -26.96 -14.97
C ASP A 355 0.87 -25.81 -15.61
N LEU A 356 0.42 -24.56 -15.45
CA LEU A 356 1.09 -23.37 -15.96
C LEU A 356 1.84 -22.69 -14.82
N GLY A 357 3.14 -22.68 -14.92
CA GLY A 357 4.05 -22.07 -13.92
C GLY A 357 5.01 -21.08 -14.55
N PHE A 358 5.88 -20.56 -13.73
CA PHE A 358 7.01 -19.77 -14.21
C PHE A 358 7.97 -20.64 -15.04
N GLN A 359 8.41 -20.12 -16.18
CA GLN A 359 9.53 -20.70 -16.93
C GLN A 359 10.84 -20.22 -16.29
N LYS A 360 11.91 -21.04 -16.34
CA LYS A 360 13.23 -20.70 -15.77
C LYS A 360 13.16 -20.36 -14.28
N VAL A 361 12.79 -21.31 -13.47
CA VAL A 361 12.79 -21.18 -12.01
C VAL A 361 14.15 -21.62 -11.45
N THR A 362 14.75 -20.76 -10.63
CA THR A 362 15.97 -21.07 -9.87
C THR A 362 15.63 -21.12 -8.39
N ILE A 363 15.98 -22.22 -7.70
CA ILE A 363 15.76 -22.39 -6.26
C ILE A 363 17.10 -22.79 -5.63
N GLU A 364 17.64 -21.94 -4.75
CA GLU A 364 18.91 -22.11 -4.08
C GLU A 364 18.77 -21.92 -2.55
N ASN A 365 19.36 -22.82 -1.76
CA ASN A 365 19.39 -22.75 -0.29
C ASN A 365 18.01 -22.53 0.36
N CYS A 366 16.96 -23.15 -0.19
CA CYS A 366 15.61 -23.06 0.37
C CYS A 366 15.35 -24.27 1.30
N ILE A 367 15.08 -23.99 2.57
CA ILE A 367 14.83 -24.98 3.61
C ILE A 367 13.37 -24.89 4.05
N VAL A 368 12.65 -26.01 3.99
CA VAL A 368 11.25 -26.09 4.42
C VAL A 368 11.08 -27.22 5.44
N SER A 369 10.28 -26.97 6.48
CA SER A 369 9.97 -27.97 7.51
C SER A 369 8.60 -27.74 8.17
N ARG A 370 8.09 -28.79 8.83
CA ARG A 370 6.93 -28.70 9.73
C ARG A 370 7.33 -28.14 11.06
#